data_5080b2490b5f7b066130cbd70341051a
#
_entry.id   5080b2490b5f7b066130cbd70341051a
#
_cell.length_a   1.000
_cell.length_b   1.000
_cell.length_c   1.000
_cell.angle_alpha   90.00
_cell.angle_beta   90.00
_cell.angle_gamma   90.00
#
_symmetry.space_group_name_H-M   'P 1'
#
loop_
_entity.id
_entity.type
_entity.pdbx_description
1 polymer ?
#
loop_
_entity_poly.entity_id
_entity_poly.type
_entity_poly.pdbx_seq_one_letter_code
_entity_poly.pdbx_strand_id
1 'polypeptide(L)'
;MTGNSAETVAGEGPAANDLGQPIASNEAGRQRWSSALMNNYGVPPLTIVSGSGAEVVDADGNRYLDLLAGIAVNALGHAHPAVVSAVTAQMQTLGHTSNLAATRP
;
A
#
# COMPACT_ATOMS: atom_id res chain seq x y z
N MET A 1 -3.88 -54.11 -3.86
CA MET A 1 -4.60 -52.98 -3.16
C MET A 1 -3.53 -52.05 -2.62
N THR A 2 -3.19 -51.07 -3.36
CA THR A 2 -2.20 -50.05 -2.99
C THR A 2 -2.90 -48.68 -3.04
N GLY A 3 -3.18 -48.16 -1.85
CA GLY A 3 -3.81 -46.84 -1.68
C GLY A 3 -2.84 -45.74 -2.08
N ASN A 4 -3.25 -44.95 -3.07
CA ASN A 4 -2.59 -43.71 -3.47
C ASN A 4 -3.13 -42.58 -2.60
N SER A 5 -2.37 -42.18 -1.59
CA SER A 5 -2.67 -40.98 -0.79
C SER A 5 -2.21 -39.78 -1.58
N ALA A 6 -3.15 -39.02 -2.19
CA ALA A 6 -2.89 -37.73 -2.74
C ALA A 6 -2.66 -36.74 -1.57
N GLU A 7 -1.40 -36.37 -1.35
CA GLU A 7 -1.06 -35.22 -0.51
C GLU A 7 -1.54 -33.95 -1.20
N THR A 8 -2.58 -33.37 -0.64
CA THR A 8 -3.03 -32.03 -0.98
C THR A 8 -2.01 -31.05 -0.40
N VAL A 9 -1.14 -30.51 -1.25
CA VAL A 9 -0.32 -29.36 -0.89
C VAL A 9 -1.27 -28.18 -0.75
N ALA A 10 -1.74 -27.92 0.47
CA ALA A 10 -2.36 -26.67 0.83
C ALA A 10 -1.26 -25.60 0.78
N GLY A 11 -1.26 -24.79 -0.28
CA GLY A 11 -0.51 -23.54 -0.29
C GLY A 11 -1.04 -22.67 0.84
N GLU A 12 -0.25 -22.50 1.88
CA GLU A 12 -0.54 -21.48 2.91
C GLU A 12 -0.53 -20.12 2.23
N GLY A 13 -1.71 -19.57 2.01
CA GLY A 13 -1.86 -18.16 1.67
C GLY A 13 -1.26 -17.30 2.80
N PRO A 14 -0.88 -16.04 2.54
CA PRO A 14 -0.29 -15.18 3.55
C PRO A 14 -1.18 -15.19 4.79
N ALA A 15 -0.57 -15.45 5.96
CA ALA A 15 -1.28 -15.51 7.23
C ALA A 15 -2.14 -14.25 7.40
N ALA A 16 -3.40 -14.42 7.80
CA ALA A 16 -4.40 -13.35 7.91
C ALA A 16 -3.97 -12.14 8.78
N ASN A 17 -2.85 -12.24 9.49
CA ASN A 17 -2.30 -11.23 10.39
C ASN A 17 -1.23 -10.32 9.74
N ASP A 18 -0.89 -10.53 8.47
CA ASP A 18 0.19 -9.76 7.80
C ASP A 18 -0.30 -8.44 7.19
N LEU A 19 -1.63 -8.23 7.16
CA LEU A 19 -2.23 -6.97 6.72
C LEU A 19 -2.07 -5.91 7.81
N GLY A 20 -1.06 -5.06 7.66
CA GLY A 20 -0.79 -3.95 8.58
C GLY A 20 0.53 -4.05 9.36
N GLN A 21 1.28 -5.13 9.24
CA GLN A 21 2.64 -5.18 9.78
C GLN A 21 3.58 -4.29 8.97
N PRO A 22 4.47 -3.52 9.63
CA PRO A 22 5.47 -2.73 8.93
C PRO A 22 6.35 -3.62 8.05
N ILE A 23 6.63 -3.18 6.82
CA ILE A 23 7.58 -3.87 5.95
C ILE A 23 8.98 -3.55 6.43
N ALA A 24 9.73 -4.59 6.83
CA ALA A 24 11.00 -4.45 7.52
C ALA A 24 12.17 -4.03 6.62
N SER A 25 12.06 -4.21 5.28
CA SER A 25 13.11 -3.86 4.31
C SER A 25 12.54 -3.77 2.89
N ASN A 26 13.30 -3.18 1.97
CA ASN A 26 12.97 -3.19 0.55
C ASN A 26 12.88 -4.63 -0.01
N GLU A 27 13.73 -5.54 0.45
CA GLU A 27 13.68 -6.96 0.05
C GLU A 27 12.39 -7.64 0.50
N ALA A 28 11.96 -7.44 1.73
CA ALA A 28 10.68 -7.96 2.23
C ALA A 28 9.49 -7.39 1.42
N GLY A 29 9.55 -6.13 1.04
CA GLY A 29 8.57 -5.49 0.16
C GLY A 29 8.51 -6.13 -1.23
N ARG A 30 9.66 -6.40 -1.85
CA ARG A 30 9.74 -7.09 -3.15
C ARG A 30 9.16 -8.50 -3.10
N GLN A 31 9.49 -9.27 -2.07
CA GLN A 31 8.96 -10.61 -1.87
C GLN A 31 7.44 -10.61 -1.72
N ARG A 32 6.91 -9.71 -0.88
CA ARG A 32 5.46 -9.55 -0.70
C ARG A 32 4.75 -9.14 -1.99
N TRP A 33 5.30 -8.18 -2.73
CA TRP A 33 4.78 -7.77 -4.03
C TRP A 33 4.71 -8.95 -5.02
N SER A 34 5.82 -9.69 -5.17
CA SER A 34 5.92 -10.81 -6.11
C SER A 34 4.95 -11.96 -5.79
N SER A 35 4.62 -12.16 -4.52
CA SER A 35 3.71 -13.23 -4.09
C SER A 35 2.22 -12.86 -4.21
N ALA A 36 1.89 -11.57 -4.17
CA ALA A 36 0.51 -11.10 -4.06
C ALA A 36 -0.04 -10.43 -5.33
N LEU A 37 0.83 -9.84 -6.18
CA LEU A 37 0.41 -9.03 -7.31
C LEU A 37 0.85 -9.61 -8.65
N MET A 38 0.02 -9.38 -9.67
CA MET A 38 0.33 -9.71 -11.05
C MET A 38 1.50 -8.87 -11.55
N ASN A 39 2.46 -9.50 -12.23
CA ASN A 39 3.67 -8.85 -12.74
C ASN A 39 3.42 -8.09 -14.06
N ASN A 40 2.60 -7.04 -14.02
CA ASN A 40 2.32 -6.18 -15.18
C ASN A 40 3.24 -4.95 -15.28
N TYR A 41 3.82 -4.49 -14.16
CA TYR A 41 4.76 -3.36 -14.11
C TYR A 41 6.18 -3.75 -13.65
N GLY A 42 6.42 -5.04 -13.38
CA GLY A 42 7.62 -5.49 -12.70
C GLY A 42 7.56 -5.28 -11.17
N VAL A 43 8.54 -5.84 -10.48
CA VAL A 43 8.66 -5.72 -9.03
C VAL A 43 9.32 -4.38 -8.69
N PRO A 44 8.68 -3.50 -7.89
CA PRO A 44 9.29 -2.23 -7.51
C PRO A 44 10.61 -2.42 -6.76
N PRO A 45 11.66 -1.66 -7.08
CA PRO A 45 12.95 -1.77 -6.38
C PRO A 45 12.92 -1.22 -4.95
N LEU A 46 12.01 -0.29 -4.66
CA LEU A 46 11.89 0.39 -3.38
C LEU A 46 10.50 0.18 -2.76
N THR A 47 10.47 0.04 -1.44
CA THR A 47 9.25 0.08 -0.64
C THR A 47 9.23 1.37 0.14
N ILE A 48 8.46 2.36 -0.29
CA ILE A 48 8.32 3.65 0.40
C ILE A 48 7.40 3.47 1.60
N VAL A 49 7.85 3.88 2.78
CA VAL A 49 7.13 3.70 4.05
C VAL A 49 6.66 5.00 4.69
N SER A 50 7.24 6.13 4.32
CA SER A 50 6.80 7.44 4.81
C SER A 50 7.20 8.56 3.86
N GLY A 51 6.57 9.74 4.03
CA GLY A 51 6.90 10.93 3.26
C GLY A 51 6.43 12.20 3.95
N SER A 52 7.13 13.30 3.70
CA SER A 52 6.77 14.64 4.18
C SER A 52 7.23 15.71 3.18
N GLY A 53 6.33 16.54 2.72
CA GLY A 53 6.63 17.47 1.64
C GLY A 53 7.14 16.75 0.38
N ALA A 54 8.31 17.11 -0.11
CA ALA A 54 8.93 16.49 -1.28
C ALA A 54 9.91 15.35 -0.95
N GLU A 55 9.99 14.91 0.31
CA GLU A 55 10.88 13.83 0.71
C GLU A 55 10.12 12.56 1.03
N VAL A 56 10.69 11.41 0.66
CA VAL A 56 10.19 10.06 1.03
C VAL A 56 11.30 9.22 1.64
N VAL A 57 10.89 8.23 2.43
CA VAL A 57 11.80 7.29 3.09
C VAL A 57 11.40 5.87 2.70
N ASP A 58 12.37 5.04 2.35
CA ASP A 58 12.15 3.64 2.06
C ASP A 58 12.21 2.75 3.32
N ALA A 59 11.90 1.47 3.15
CA ALA A 59 11.91 0.50 4.25
C ALA A 59 13.31 0.19 4.81
N ASP A 60 14.37 0.54 4.10
CA ASP A 60 15.75 0.42 4.56
C ASP A 60 16.26 1.71 5.25
N GLY A 61 15.40 2.75 5.33
CA GLY A 61 15.71 4.02 5.99
C GLY A 61 16.39 5.06 5.09
N ASN A 62 16.55 4.81 3.80
CA ASN A 62 17.13 5.78 2.88
C ASN A 62 16.12 6.89 2.53
N ARG A 63 16.64 8.11 2.39
CA ARG A 63 15.83 9.30 2.04
C ARG A 63 16.03 9.66 0.57
N TYR A 64 14.93 10.05 -0.06
CA TYR A 64 14.89 10.45 -1.47
C TYR A 64 14.09 11.73 -1.64
N LEU A 65 14.46 12.53 -2.66
CA LEU A 65 13.63 13.60 -3.15
C LEU A 65 12.62 13.01 -4.15
N ASP A 66 11.35 13.13 -3.86
CA ASP A 66 10.26 12.61 -4.72
C ASP A 66 9.94 13.60 -5.83
N LEU A 67 10.61 13.43 -6.97
CA LEU A 67 10.34 14.21 -8.20
C LEU A 67 9.22 13.57 -9.04
N LEU A 68 8.74 12.39 -8.68
CA LEU A 68 7.62 11.73 -9.37
C LEU A 68 6.27 12.19 -8.85
N ALA A 69 6.18 12.49 -7.54
CA ALA A 69 5.00 13.02 -6.86
C ALA A 69 3.70 12.23 -7.17
N GLY A 70 3.80 10.88 -7.21
CA GLY A 70 2.67 10.01 -7.57
C GLY A 70 2.18 10.21 -9.00
N ILE A 71 3.07 10.54 -9.94
CA ILE A 71 2.81 10.98 -11.32
C ILE A 71 2.09 12.35 -11.29
N ALA A 72 2.73 13.33 -10.63
CA ALA A 72 2.32 14.72 -10.51
C ALA A 72 0.96 14.96 -9.83
N VAL A 73 0.48 14.02 -9.01
CA VAL A 73 -0.78 14.22 -8.26
C VAL A 73 -0.57 14.79 -6.86
N ASN A 74 0.61 14.62 -6.27
CA ASN A 74 0.94 15.14 -4.93
C ASN A 74 1.46 16.59 -4.98
N ALA A 75 0.71 17.51 -5.61
CA ALA A 75 1.14 18.89 -5.82
C ALA A 75 1.50 19.67 -4.53
N LEU A 76 0.91 19.29 -3.39
CA LEU A 76 1.20 19.87 -2.06
C LEU A 76 2.25 19.10 -1.27
N GLY A 77 2.78 18.00 -1.85
CA GLY A 77 3.69 17.09 -1.18
C GLY A 77 2.99 16.09 -0.26
N HIS A 78 3.79 15.16 0.29
CA HIS A 78 3.32 14.12 1.19
C HIS A 78 2.90 14.69 2.55
N ALA A 79 1.87 14.10 3.15
CA ALA A 79 1.36 14.41 4.48
C ALA A 79 1.05 15.91 4.70
N HIS A 80 0.61 16.64 3.67
CA HIS A 80 0.28 18.04 3.79
C HIS A 80 -0.84 18.27 4.82
N PRO A 81 -0.65 19.12 5.87
CA PRO A 81 -1.56 19.17 7.01
C PRO A 81 -2.99 19.61 6.63
N ALA A 82 -3.16 20.50 5.66
CA ALA A 82 -4.48 20.92 5.20
C ALA A 82 -5.25 19.75 4.53
N VAL A 83 -4.57 18.91 3.74
CA VAL A 83 -5.18 17.73 3.10
C VAL A 83 -5.55 16.70 4.15
N VAL A 84 -4.61 16.36 5.06
CA VAL A 84 -4.85 15.41 6.13
C VAL A 84 -6.03 15.85 7.00
N SER A 85 -6.09 17.11 7.40
CA SER A 85 -7.19 17.65 8.20
C SER A 85 -8.53 17.57 7.48
N ALA A 86 -8.59 18.00 6.22
CA ALA A 86 -9.83 18.00 5.43
C ALA A 86 -10.37 16.58 5.21
N VAL A 87 -9.48 15.62 4.83
CA VAL A 87 -9.86 14.23 4.63
C VAL A 87 -10.33 13.60 5.93
N THR A 88 -9.62 13.83 7.05
CA THR A 88 -10.00 13.30 8.36
C THR A 88 -11.38 13.81 8.78
N ALA A 89 -11.64 15.10 8.66
CA ALA A 89 -12.93 15.70 9.01
C ALA A 89 -14.07 15.13 8.14
N GLN A 90 -13.83 14.98 6.82
CA GLN A 90 -14.83 14.39 5.93
C GLN A 90 -15.11 12.93 6.26
N MET A 91 -14.08 12.12 6.50
CA MET A 91 -14.25 10.69 6.82
C MET A 91 -14.94 10.47 8.17
N GLN A 92 -14.76 11.37 9.14
CA GLN A 92 -15.50 11.36 10.42
C GLN A 92 -16.97 11.74 10.24
N THR A 93 -17.33 12.44 9.17
CA THR A 93 -18.69 12.92 8.90
C THR A 93 -19.46 11.95 8.00
N LEU A 94 -18.87 11.61 6.86
CA LEU A 94 -19.54 10.77 5.85
C LEU A 94 -18.52 10.23 4.86
N GLY A 95 -18.53 8.90 4.67
CA GLY A 95 -17.79 8.22 3.61
C GLY A 95 -18.58 8.17 2.29
N HIS A 96 -18.37 7.12 1.50
CA HIS A 96 -19.06 6.91 0.23
C HIS A 96 -20.51 6.45 0.44
N THR A 97 -21.47 7.08 -0.27
CA THR A 97 -22.92 6.78 -0.16
C THR A 97 -23.55 6.27 -1.45
N SER A 98 -22.81 6.05 -2.51
CA SER A 98 -23.27 5.78 -3.87
C SER A 98 -24.11 6.90 -4.48
N ASN A 99 -24.43 6.78 -5.79
CA ASN A 99 -25.27 7.75 -6.52
C ASN A 99 -26.78 7.64 -6.21
N LEU A 100 -27.17 6.72 -5.32
CA LEU A 100 -28.57 6.57 -4.90
C LEU A 100 -28.97 7.60 -3.83
N ALA A 101 -27.98 8.29 -3.23
CA ALA A 101 -28.21 9.33 -2.22
C ALA A 101 -27.48 10.62 -2.61
N ALA A 102 -28.11 11.76 -2.37
CA ALA A 102 -27.46 13.06 -2.49
C ALA A 102 -26.63 13.37 -1.24
N THR A 103 -25.44 13.94 -1.43
CA THR A 103 -24.60 14.44 -0.35
C THR A 103 -24.39 15.95 -0.52
N ARG A 104 -23.97 16.61 0.53
CA ARG A 104 -23.48 18.01 0.39
C ARG A 104 -22.15 17.98 -0.35
N PRO A 105 -21.90 18.91 -1.29
CA PRO A 105 -20.62 19.06 -1.94
C PRO A 105 -19.54 19.53 -0.95
#